data_6eaece9e26da8e99b2de98fc1fa9a691
#
_entry.id   6eaece9e26da8e99b2de98fc1fa9a691
#
_cell.length_a   1.000
_cell.length_b   1.000
_cell.length_c   1.000
_cell.angle_alpha   90.00
_cell.angle_beta   90.00
_cell.angle_gamma   90.00
#
_symmetry.space_group_name_H-M   'P 1'
#
loop_
_entity.id
_entity.type
_entity.pdbx_description
1 polymer ?
#
loop_
_entity_poly.entity_id
_entity_poly.type
_entity_poly.pdbx_seq_one_letter_code
_entity_poly.pdbx_strand_id
1 'polypeptide(L)'
;GGTVIGGWSTASVRQARVINPQATYSAPTREGGAWAQVSRLGSPLVNEVVIGVPDKDKFNSSEPKDDVANFAPYVTNPTLPELIQILFPAAPAPRVFPRTDLIAAFLTGVTGVNAFNGTNATPATAEMLRLNTALPATANGMQNNLGALECFQGRTATMPPMIALPPALGGSNAACDVAGFPNGRRPGDD
;
A
#
# COMPACT_ATOMS: atom_id res chain seq x y z
N GLY A 1 -2.13 23.70 2.33
CA GLY A 1 -1.98 22.32 1.84
C GLY A 1 -2.09 21.34 2.98
N GLY A 2 -2.35 20.07 2.65
CA GLY A 2 -2.36 18.99 3.64
C GLY A 2 -0.95 18.58 4.06
N THR A 3 -0.87 17.80 5.13
CA THR A 3 0.41 17.27 5.65
C THR A 3 0.74 15.87 5.11
N VAL A 4 -0.20 15.25 4.39
CA VAL A 4 -0.01 13.91 3.82
C VAL A 4 0.46 14.02 2.37
N ILE A 5 1.57 13.36 2.08
CA ILE A 5 2.10 13.20 0.73
C ILE A 5 1.96 11.75 0.30
N GLY A 6 1.75 11.53 -1.00
CA GLY A 6 1.69 10.20 -1.59
C GLY A 6 2.78 10.05 -2.65
N GLY A 7 3.33 8.86 -2.78
CA GLY A 7 4.38 8.55 -3.75
C GLY A 7 4.33 7.10 -4.22
N TRP A 8 4.84 6.89 -5.40
CA TRP A 8 5.05 5.56 -5.97
C TRP A 8 6.28 5.58 -6.86
N SER A 9 6.89 4.44 -7.07
CA SER A 9 7.99 4.26 -8.00
C SER A 9 7.52 3.54 -9.26
N THR A 10 8.16 3.82 -10.38
CA THR A 10 7.93 3.12 -11.64
C THR A 10 9.25 2.70 -12.27
N ALA A 11 9.22 1.60 -13.00
CA ALA A 11 10.30 1.20 -13.87
C ALA A 11 9.81 1.17 -15.33
N SER A 12 10.65 1.64 -16.24
CA SER A 12 10.36 1.64 -17.66
C SER A 12 11.53 1.04 -18.45
N VAL A 13 11.20 0.35 -19.52
CA VAL A 13 12.18 -0.22 -20.45
C VAL A 13 11.94 0.31 -21.85
N ARG A 14 12.97 0.22 -22.71
CA ARG A 14 12.82 0.55 -24.12
C ARG A 14 12.06 -0.57 -24.83
N GLN A 15 11.17 -0.21 -25.76
CA GLN A 15 10.30 -1.16 -26.45
C GLN A 15 11.05 -2.08 -27.42
N ALA A 16 12.21 -1.66 -27.92
CA ALA A 16 12.98 -2.45 -28.85
C ALA A 16 14.39 -2.70 -28.29
N ARG A 17 14.87 -3.92 -28.50
CA ARG A 17 16.21 -4.33 -28.11
C ARG A 17 16.86 -5.10 -29.26
N VAL A 18 18.00 -4.59 -29.75
CA VAL A 18 18.84 -5.27 -30.74
C VAL A 18 19.96 -5.97 -30.00
N ILE A 19 19.86 -7.30 -29.91
CA ILE A 19 20.84 -8.11 -29.19
C ILE A 19 22.14 -8.13 -30.00
N ASN A 20 23.23 -7.80 -29.34
CA ASN A 20 24.57 -8.06 -29.84
C ASN A 20 25.04 -9.40 -29.26
N PRO A 21 25.16 -10.48 -30.09
CA PRO A 21 25.55 -11.80 -29.58
C PRO A 21 26.99 -11.84 -29.05
N GLN A 22 27.78 -10.80 -29.35
CA GLN A 22 29.16 -10.63 -28.88
C GLN A 22 29.28 -9.37 -28.00
N ALA A 23 28.22 -9.08 -27.21
CA ALA A 23 28.20 -7.90 -26.37
C ALA A 23 29.36 -7.89 -25.37
N THR A 24 30.03 -6.75 -25.28
CA THR A 24 31.06 -6.45 -24.30
C THR A 24 30.68 -5.17 -23.55
N TYR A 25 31.41 -4.81 -22.51
CA TYR A 25 31.21 -3.55 -21.80
C TYR A 25 31.31 -2.33 -22.72
N SER A 26 32.24 -2.35 -23.68
CA SER A 26 32.45 -1.25 -24.65
C SER A 26 31.57 -1.36 -25.90
N ALA A 27 30.94 -2.51 -26.14
CA ALA A 27 30.04 -2.75 -27.27
C ALA A 27 28.76 -3.45 -26.79
N PRO A 28 27.91 -2.79 -26.01
CA PRO A 28 26.72 -3.40 -25.42
C PRO A 28 25.63 -3.66 -26.47
N THR A 29 24.64 -4.43 -26.07
CA THR A 29 23.34 -4.50 -26.76
C THR A 29 22.74 -3.09 -26.86
N ARG A 30 22.09 -2.79 -27.98
CA ARG A 30 21.45 -1.48 -28.21
C ARG A 30 19.95 -1.57 -27.94
N GLU A 31 19.44 -0.53 -27.30
CA GLU A 31 18.02 -0.36 -27.02
C GLU A 31 17.47 0.86 -27.74
N GLY A 32 16.20 0.81 -28.17
CA GLY A 32 15.55 1.88 -28.92
C GLY A 32 14.02 1.83 -28.77
N GLY A 33 13.32 2.67 -29.50
CA GLY A 33 11.87 2.82 -29.41
C GLY A 33 11.43 3.73 -28.27
N ALA A 34 10.14 3.78 -27.96
CA ALA A 34 9.58 4.51 -26.84
C ALA A 34 9.91 3.83 -25.51
N TRP A 35 9.80 4.58 -24.41
CA TRP A 35 9.78 4.02 -23.07
C TRP A 35 8.42 3.43 -22.77
N ALA A 36 8.38 2.23 -22.21
CA ALA A 36 7.18 1.58 -21.74
C ALA A 36 7.31 1.28 -20.25
N GLN A 37 6.34 1.72 -19.44
CA GLN A 37 6.30 1.38 -18.04
C GLN A 37 5.99 -0.12 -17.90
N VAL A 38 6.79 -0.82 -17.13
CA VAL A 38 6.69 -2.27 -16.92
C VAL A 38 6.57 -2.65 -15.45
N SER A 39 6.68 -1.69 -14.56
CA SER A 39 6.51 -1.93 -13.13
C SER A 39 6.05 -0.66 -12.41
N ARG A 40 5.26 -0.86 -11.38
CA ARG A 40 4.82 0.15 -10.43
C ARG A 40 4.83 -0.43 -9.01
N LEU A 41 5.30 0.37 -8.06
CA LEU A 41 5.27 0.03 -6.64
C LEU A 41 4.91 1.28 -5.83
N GLY A 42 3.82 1.22 -5.11
CA GLY A 42 3.42 2.16 -4.08
C GLY A 42 3.51 1.51 -2.70
N SER A 43 2.40 1.00 -2.17
CA SER A 43 2.38 0.28 -0.90
C SER A 43 3.03 -1.10 -1.04
N PRO A 44 3.77 -1.56 -0.02
CA PRO A 44 4.34 -2.90 0.01
C PRO A 44 3.27 -3.98 -0.17
N LEU A 45 3.65 -5.08 -0.82
CA LEU A 45 2.86 -6.29 -1.02
C LEU A 45 1.64 -6.17 -1.95
N VAL A 46 1.30 -4.98 -2.46
CA VAL A 46 0.13 -4.83 -3.33
C VAL A 46 0.32 -5.58 -4.63
N ASN A 47 1.45 -5.40 -5.30
CA ASN A 47 1.73 -6.11 -6.54
C ASN A 47 1.87 -7.63 -6.33
N GLU A 48 2.41 -8.05 -5.19
CA GLU A 48 2.70 -9.46 -4.92
C GLU A 48 1.46 -10.26 -4.52
N VAL A 49 0.64 -9.73 -3.60
CA VAL A 49 -0.44 -10.51 -2.96
C VAL A 49 -1.84 -9.94 -3.13
N VAL A 50 -2.00 -8.67 -3.52
CA VAL A 50 -3.31 -8.04 -3.68
C VAL A 50 -3.78 -8.17 -5.13
N ILE A 51 -2.96 -7.74 -6.09
CA ILE A 51 -3.32 -7.79 -7.50
C ILE A 51 -3.20 -9.22 -8.03
N GLY A 52 -4.28 -9.72 -8.61
CA GLY A 52 -4.32 -11.06 -9.21
C GLY A 52 -3.41 -11.17 -10.45
N VAL A 53 -2.90 -12.39 -10.67
CA VAL A 53 -1.97 -12.69 -11.78
C VAL A 53 -2.47 -12.17 -13.14
N PRO A 54 -3.76 -12.32 -13.51
CA PRO A 54 -4.24 -11.85 -14.83
C PRO A 54 -4.11 -10.34 -15.05
N ASP A 55 -4.11 -9.55 -13.97
CA ASP A 55 -4.11 -8.09 -14.06
C ASP A 55 -2.77 -7.45 -13.65
N LYS A 56 -1.72 -8.24 -13.36
CA LYS A 56 -0.43 -7.71 -12.93
C LYS A 56 0.21 -6.81 -14.00
N ASP A 57 0.19 -7.20 -15.25
CA ASP A 57 0.74 -6.38 -16.33
C ASP A 57 -0.03 -5.08 -16.51
N LYS A 58 -1.37 -5.14 -16.40
CA LYS A 58 -2.23 -3.97 -16.41
C LYS A 58 -1.93 -3.03 -15.24
N PHE A 59 -1.77 -3.57 -14.04
CA PHE A 59 -1.40 -2.79 -12.84
C PHE A 59 -0.03 -2.14 -13.03
N ASN A 60 0.97 -2.89 -13.44
CA ASN A 60 2.32 -2.41 -13.64
C ASN A 60 2.45 -1.32 -14.71
N SER A 61 1.57 -1.30 -15.70
CA SER A 61 1.57 -0.32 -16.81
C SER A 61 0.62 0.86 -16.62
N SER A 62 -0.24 0.84 -15.58
CA SER A 62 -1.22 1.89 -15.31
C SER A 62 -0.71 2.95 -14.32
N GLU A 63 -1.45 4.05 -14.21
CA GLU A 63 -1.19 5.10 -13.22
C GLU A 63 -2.15 4.98 -12.02
N PRO A 64 -1.76 5.48 -10.82
CA PRO A 64 -2.59 5.41 -9.61
C PRO A 64 -3.99 6.02 -9.78
N LYS A 65 -4.16 7.03 -10.63
CA LYS A 65 -5.47 7.64 -10.88
C LYS A 65 -6.53 6.66 -11.41
N ASP A 66 -6.08 5.55 -12.02
CA ASP A 66 -6.94 4.56 -12.66
C ASP A 66 -7.25 3.36 -11.73
N ASP A 67 -6.71 3.34 -10.51
CA ASP A 67 -6.76 2.19 -9.61
C ASP A 67 -8.17 1.80 -9.19
N VAL A 68 -9.00 2.77 -8.85
CA VAL A 68 -10.39 2.48 -8.43
C VAL A 68 -11.16 1.82 -9.56
N ALA A 69 -11.06 2.37 -10.76
CA ALA A 69 -11.77 1.85 -11.92
C ALA A 69 -11.30 0.44 -12.33
N ASN A 70 -10.00 0.18 -12.17
CA ASN A 70 -9.39 -1.06 -12.66
C ASN A 70 -9.26 -2.16 -11.59
N PHE A 71 -9.01 -1.78 -10.32
CA PHE A 71 -8.50 -2.73 -9.32
C PHE A 71 -9.25 -2.69 -7.98
N ALA A 72 -10.25 -1.82 -7.78
CA ALA A 72 -10.98 -1.76 -6.52
C ALA A 72 -11.50 -3.13 -6.02
N PRO A 73 -11.98 -4.06 -6.88
CA PRO A 73 -12.43 -5.37 -6.45
C PRO A 73 -11.39 -6.19 -5.69
N TYR A 74 -10.10 -6.00 -5.97
CA TYR A 74 -9.01 -6.72 -5.27
C TYR A 74 -8.89 -6.34 -3.79
N VAL A 75 -9.35 -5.15 -3.41
CA VAL A 75 -9.35 -4.71 -2.01
C VAL A 75 -10.74 -4.75 -1.38
N THR A 76 -11.80 -4.56 -2.16
CA THR A 76 -13.18 -4.62 -1.63
C THR A 76 -13.62 -6.07 -1.37
N ASN A 77 -13.19 -6.99 -2.24
CA ASN A 77 -13.59 -8.40 -2.23
C ASN A 77 -12.37 -9.32 -2.46
N PRO A 78 -11.36 -9.30 -1.57
CA PRO A 78 -10.12 -10.05 -1.78
C PRO A 78 -10.35 -11.55 -1.72
N THR A 79 -9.68 -12.30 -2.59
CA THR A 79 -9.76 -13.77 -2.64
C THR A 79 -8.76 -14.45 -1.70
N LEU A 80 -7.64 -13.80 -1.36
CA LEU A 80 -6.60 -14.39 -0.54
C LEU A 80 -7.08 -14.89 0.83
N PRO A 81 -7.92 -14.15 1.59
CA PRO A 81 -8.44 -14.66 2.88
C PRO A 81 -9.21 -15.97 2.74
N GLU A 82 -10.00 -16.14 1.67
CA GLU A 82 -10.74 -17.37 1.42
C GLU A 82 -9.81 -18.54 1.07
N LEU A 83 -8.76 -18.28 0.29
CA LEU A 83 -7.74 -19.30 -0.02
C LEU A 83 -6.97 -19.72 1.24
N ILE A 84 -6.65 -18.77 2.12
CA ILE A 84 -6.01 -19.08 3.41
C ILE A 84 -6.94 -19.96 4.26
N GLN A 85 -8.22 -19.64 4.33
CA GLN A 85 -9.18 -20.46 5.09
C GLN A 85 -9.31 -21.89 4.54
N ILE A 86 -9.26 -22.08 3.21
CA ILE A 86 -9.27 -23.40 2.59
C ILE A 86 -8.06 -24.24 3.03
N LEU A 87 -6.88 -23.63 3.06
CA LEU A 87 -5.63 -24.29 3.44
C LEU A 87 -5.49 -24.45 4.96
N PHE A 88 -6.00 -23.50 5.71
CA PHE A 88 -5.89 -23.40 7.17
C PHE A 88 -7.27 -23.13 7.78
N PRO A 89 -8.13 -24.15 7.96
CA PRO A 89 -9.51 -23.96 8.44
C PRO A 89 -9.61 -23.28 9.82
N ALA A 90 -8.55 -23.30 10.61
CA ALA A 90 -8.46 -22.59 11.89
C ALA A 90 -8.30 -21.06 11.73
N ALA A 91 -8.02 -20.57 10.52
CA ALA A 91 -7.90 -19.15 10.19
C ALA A 91 -9.12 -18.71 9.35
N PRO A 92 -10.26 -18.38 9.97
CA PRO A 92 -11.49 -18.06 9.24
C PRO A 92 -11.32 -16.73 8.48
N ALA A 93 -11.76 -16.70 7.24
CA ALA A 93 -11.80 -15.47 6.45
C ALA A 93 -12.80 -14.46 7.06
N PRO A 94 -12.45 -13.17 7.10
CA PRO A 94 -13.39 -12.14 7.52
C PRO A 94 -14.64 -12.13 6.62
N ARG A 95 -15.84 -12.07 7.21
CA ARG A 95 -17.14 -12.07 6.51
C ARG A 95 -17.71 -10.66 6.35
N VAL A 96 -16.85 -9.68 6.14
CA VAL A 96 -17.23 -8.26 5.97
C VAL A 96 -16.95 -7.84 4.53
N PHE A 97 -17.98 -7.35 3.85
CA PHE A 97 -17.88 -6.85 2.48
C PHE A 97 -18.71 -5.57 2.31
N PRO A 98 -18.19 -4.53 1.64
CA PRO A 98 -16.80 -4.44 1.17
C PRO A 98 -15.80 -4.35 2.35
N ARG A 99 -14.57 -4.75 2.11
CA ARG A 99 -13.47 -4.68 3.10
C ARG A 99 -13.00 -3.24 3.26
N THR A 100 -13.66 -2.50 4.12
CA THR A 100 -13.33 -1.08 4.39
C THR A 100 -11.97 -0.89 5.05
N ASP A 101 -11.50 -1.87 5.78
CA ASP A 101 -10.15 -1.92 6.35
C ASP A 101 -9.06 -1.95 5.26
N LEU A 102 -9.22 -2.79 4.24
CA LEU A 102 -8.28 -2.87 3.11
C LEU A 102 -8.38 -1.65 2.18
N ILE A 103 -9.59 -1.10 1.99
CA ILE A 103 -9.77 0.16 1.28
C ILE A 103 -8.97 1.27 1.99
N ALA A 104 -9.07 1.37 3.32
CA ALA A 104 -8.31 2.34 4.09
C ALA A 104 -6.79 2.10 3.99
N ALA A 105 -6.34 0.86 4.08
CA ALA A 105 -4.91 0.54 4.02
C ALA A 105 -4.30 0.83 2.65
N PHE A 106 -4.98 0.45 1.55
CA PHE A 106 -4.38 0.42 0.22
C PHE A 106 -4.87 1.51 -0.74
N LEU A 107 -6.05 2.10 -0.53
CA LEU A 107 -6.61 3.08 -1.47
C LEU A 107 -6.77 4.50 -0.91
N THR A 108 -7.37 4.65 0.26
CA THR A 108 -7.73 5.98 0.77
C THR A 108 -6.76 6.55 1.79
N GLY A 109 -5.96 5.69 2.39
CA GLY A 109 -5.27 5.98 3.64
C GLY A 109 -6.18 5.82 4.85
N VAL A 110 -5.56 5.70 6.02
CA VAL A 110 -6.21 5.52 7.31
C VAL A 110 -6.45 6.89 7.95
N THR A 111 -7.71 7.20 8.26
CA THR A 111 -8.08 8.47 8.89
C THR A 111 -7.33 8.66 10.22
N GLY A 112 -6.73 9.84 10.41
CA GLY A 112 -5.91 10.18 11.57
C GLY A 112 -4.46 9.71 11.47
N VAL A 113 -4.12 8.86 10.49
CA VAL A 113 -2.73 8.40 10.23
C VAL A 113 -2.23 9.01 8.92
N ASN A 114 -2.69 8.50 7.77
CA ASN A 114 -2.13 8.84 6.47
C ASN A 114 -3.19 9.05 5.37
N ALA A 115 -4.46 9.21 5.72
CA ALA A 115 -5.46 9.69 4.76
C ALA A 115 -5.19 11.16 4.41
N PHE A 116 -5.40 11.53 3.14
CA PHE A 116 -5.23 12.93 2.72
C PHE A 116 -6.11 13.87 3.53
N ASN A 117 -5.52 14.95 4.03
CA ASN A 117 -6.13 15.91 4.93
C ASN A 117 -6.07 17.36 4.43
N GLY A 118 -5.74 17.57 3.17
CA GLY A 118 -5.67 18.90 2.55
C GLY A 118 -7.03 19.38 2.07
N THR A 119 -7.29 20.68 2.21
CA THR A 119 -8.56 21.33 1.79
C THR A 119 -8.74 21.41 0.28
N ASN A 120 -7.65 21.31 -0.50
CA ASN A 120 -7.65 21.41 -1.95
C ASN A 120 -7.35 20.08 -2.65
N ALA A 121 -7.21 19.00 -1.90
CA ALA A 121 -6.96 17.71 -2.49
C ALA A 121 -8.30 17.02 -2.74
N THR A 122 -8.62 16.74 -3.99
CA THR A 122 -9.47 15.59 -4.29
C THR A 122 -8.73 14.41 -3.66
N PRO A 123 -9.33 13.73 -2.67
CA PRO A 123 -8.67 12.60 -2.03
C PRO A 123 -8.32 11.61 -3.14
N ALA A 124 -7.06 11.47 -3.45
CA ALA A 124 -6.65 10.49 -4.45
C ALA A 124 -6.90 9.11 -3.85
N THR A 125 -8.01 8.50 -4.27
CA THR A 125 -8.30 7.11 -3.98
C THR A 125 -7.48 6.27 -4.93
N ALA A 126 -6.27 5.94 -4.50
CA ALA A 126 -5.28 5.30 -5.35
C ALA A 126 -4.25 4.54 -4.50
N GLU A 127 -3.68 3.51 -5.08
CA GLU A 127 -2.58 2.76 -4.48
C GLU A 127 -1.30 3.60 -4.52
N MET A 128 -0.82 3.98 -3.36
CA MET A 128 0.45 4.71 -3.18
C MET A 128 0.93 4.61 -1.74
N LEU A 129 2.23 4.71 -1.55
CA LEU A 129 2.81 4.92 -0.24
C LEU A 129 2.42 6.32 0.25
N ARG A 130 1.84 6.41 1.44
CA ARG A 130 1.39 7.68 2.03
C ARG A 130 2.18 7.98 3.28
N LEU A 131 2.66 9.21 3.38
CA LEU A 131 3.38 9.71 4.54
C LEU A 131 2.71 10.98 5.08
N ASN A 132 2.29 10.94 6.32
CA ASN A 132 1.86 12.12 7.06
C ASN A 132 3.06 12.78 7.75
N THR A 133 3.50 13.89 7.20
CA THR A 133 4.67 14.62 7.70
C THR A 133 4.41 15.38 9.01
N ALA A 134 3.15 15.47 9.45
CA ALA A 134 2.82 16.07 10.74
C ALA A 134 2.94 15.08 11.92
N LEU A 135 3.05 13.78 11.64
CA LEU A 135 3.28 12.80 12.69
C LEU A 135 4.78 12.76 13.00
N PRO A 136 5.19 13.05 14.26
CA PRO A 136 6.59 12.92 14.63
C PRO A 136 7.04 11.48 14.57
N ALA A 137 8.31 11.26 14.27
CA ALA A 137 8.89 9.92 14.32
C ALA A 137 8.81 9.35 15.74
N THR A 138 8.45 8.09 15.84
CA THR A 138 8.44 7.39 17.13
C THR A 138 9.87 7.22 17.63
N ALA A 139 10.08 7.49 18.91
CA ALA A 139 11.41 7.37 19.50
C ALA A 139 11.94 5.94 19.41
N ASN A 140 13.26 5.81 19.21
CA ASN A 140 13.91 4.50 19.18
C ASN A 140 13.63 3.72 20.48
N GLY A 141 13.27 2.46 20.36
CA GLY A 141 12.83 1.60 21.48
C GLY A 141 11.37 1.74 21.89
N MET A 142 10.62 2.69 21.28
CA MET A 142 9.17 2.83 21.43
C MET A 142 8.43 2.43 20.14
N GLN A 143 9.15 2.04 19.13
CA GLN A 143 8.63 1.62 17.84
C GLN A 143 7.99 0.24 17.95
N ASN A 144 6.97 0.00 17.13
CA ASN A 144 6.22 -1.24 17.10
C ASN A 144 6.21 -1.81 15.67
N ASN A 145 6.62 -3.07 15.52
CA ASN A 145 6.69 -3.77 14.24
C ASN A 145 5.38 -3.79 13.44
N LEU A 146 4.23 -3.64 14.11
CA LEU A 146 2.93 -3.53 13.46
C LEU A 146 2.48 -2.08 13.29
N GLY A 147 3.21 -1.12 13.81
CA GLY A 147 2.94 0.30 13.67
C GLY A 147 1.53 0.69 14.12
N ALA A 148 0.81 1.40 13.28
CA ALA A 148 -0.56 1.80 13.54
C ALA A 148 -1.56 0.63 13.57
N LEU A 149 -1.20 -0.58 13.12
CA LEU A 149 -2.07 -1.75 13.27
C LEU A 149 -2.30 -2.13 14.73
N GLU A 150 -1.35 -1.86 15.62
CA GLU A 150 -1.54 -2.03 17.07
C GLU A 150 -2.64 -1.11 17.63
N CYS A 151 -2.97 -0.03 16.93
CA CYS A 151 -4.08 0.84 17.28
C CYS A 151 -5.45 0.17 17.10
N PHE A 152 -5.50 -0.96 16.38
CA PHE A 152 -6.73 -1.71 16.11
C PHE A 152 -6.94 -2.90 17.04
N GLN A 153 -6.11 -3.09 18.04
CA GLN A 153 -6.23 -4.21 19.00
C GLN A 153 -7.63 -4.29 19.63
N GLY A 154 -8.15 -5.50 19.72
CA GLY A 154 -9.47 -5.79 20.27
C GLY A 154 -10.65 -5.53 19.32
N ARG A 155 -10.38 -5.20 18.05
CA ARG A 155 -11.43 -5.00 17.06
C ARG A 155 -11.73 -6.27 16.28
N THR A 156 -13.00 -6.48 16.03
CA THR A 156 -13.46 -7.54 15.13
C THR A 156 -13.51 -7.02 13.70
N ALA A 157 -13.44 -7.90 12.72
CA ALA A 157 -13.56 -7.55 11.30
C ALA A 157 -14.89 -6.85 10.92
N THR A 158 -15.86 -6.83 11.84
CA THR A 158 -17.16 -6.16 11.66
C THR A 158 -17.17 -4.69 12.07
N MET A 159 -16.12 -4.21 12.73
CA MET A 159 -16.05 -2.82 13.19
C MET A 159 -15.37 -1.94 12.14
N PRO A 160 -15.89 -0.72 11.87
CA PRO A 160 -15.18 0.21 11.00
C PRO A 160 -13.79 0.53 11.58
N PRO A 161 -12.80 0.80 10.72
CA PRO A 161 -11.45 1.13 11.16
C PRO A 161 -11.45 2.47 11.91
N MET A 162 -11.61 2.42 13.22
CA MET A 162 -11.37 3.55 14.11
C MET A 162 -10.06 3.30 14.84
N ILE A 163 -9.16 4.26 14.75
CA ILE A 163 -7.86 4.19 15.40
C ILE A 163 -8.04 4.58 16.87
N ALA A 164 -7.65 3.69 17.77
CA ALA A 164 -7.40 4.08 19.15
C ALA A 164 -6.04 4.80 19.18
N LEU A 165 -6.06 6.12 19.16
CA LEU A 165 -4.85 6.93 19.20
C LEU A 165 -4.03 6.64 20.47
N PRO A 166 -2.69 6.73 20.43
CA PRO A 166 -1.85 6.67 21.62
C PRO A 166 -2.15 7.85 22.56
N PRO A 167 -1.83 7.73 23.85
CA PRO A 167 -2.08 8.80 24.83
C PRO A 167 -1.50 10.16 24.42
N ALA A 168 -0.35 10.19 23.78
CA ALA A 168 0.27 11.42 23.28
C ALA A 168 -0.56 12.16 22.20
N LEU A 169 -1.51 11.47 21.57
CA LEU A 169 -2.45 12.01 20.58
C LEU A 169 -3.91 11.97 21.08
N GLY A 170 -4.11 11.82 22.40
CA GLY A 170 -5.43 11.82 23.02
C GLY A 170 -6.14 10.47 23.07
N GLY A 171 -5.44 9.38 22.77
CA GLY A 171 -5.97 8.01 22.81
C GLY A 171 -5.65 7.27 24.11
N SER A 172 -6.09 6.03 24.21
CA SER A 172 -5.90 5.16 25.39
C SER A 172 -4.94 3.99 25.16
N ASN A 173 -4.50 3.75 23.92
CA ASN A 173 -3.62 2.62 23.60
C ASN A 173 -2.15 3.04 23.55
N ALA A 174 -1.39 2.69 24.59
CA ALA A 174 0.03 3.04 24.70
C ALA A 174 0.94 2.26 23.72
N ALA A 175 0.47 1.15 23.17
CA ALA A 175 1.23 0.33 22.21
C ALA A 175 1.06 0.81 20.75
N CYS A 176 0.21 1.80 20.50
CA CYS A 176 -0.10 2.29 19.18
C CYS A 176 1.02 3.19 18.64
N ASP A 177 1.71 2.74 17.61
CA ASP A 177 2.72 3.53 16.89
C ASP A 177 2.14 4.08 15.58
N VAL A 178 1.54 5.27 15.63
CA VAL A 178 0.92 5.90 14.45
C VAL A 178 1.92 6.38 13.42
N ALA A 179 3.19 6.54 13.76
CA ALA A 179 4.25 6.90 12.83
C ALA A 179 4.80 5.67 12.07
N GLY A 180 4.50 4.45 12.54
CA GLY A 180 4.84 3.20 11.89
C GLY A 180 3.92 2.87 10.71
N PHE A 181 3.92 1.60 10.28
CA PHE A 181 3.06 1.14 9.19
C PHE A 181 1.57 1.48 9.46
N PRO A 182 0.80 1.99 8.50
CA PRO A 182 1.13 2.25 7.09
C PRO A 182 1.61 3.68 6.78
N ASN A 183 2.13 4.43 7.73
CA ASN A 183 2.58 5.81 7.53
C ASN A 183 3.98 5.89 6.88
N GLY A 184 4.06 5.57 5.59
CA GLY A 184 5.31 5.59 4.84
C GLY A 184 6.26 4.43 5.13
N ARG A 185 5.81 3.40 5.86
CA ARG A 185 6.60 2.23 6.24
C ARG A 185 5.89 0.93 5.90
N ARG A 186 6.63 -0.16 5.80
CA ARG A 186 6.11 -1.53 5.72
C ARG A 186 6.01 -2.14 7.14
N PRO A 187 5.23 -3.22 7.33
CA PRO A 187 5.26 -3.98 8.57
C PRO A 187 6.69 -4.47 8.90
N GLY A 188 7.11 -4.31 10.13
CA GLY A 188 8.45 -4.70 10.58
C GLY A 188 9.59 -3.76 10.16
N ASP A 189 9.27 -2.58 9.67
CA ASP A 189 10.23 -1.56 9.23
C ASP A 189 10.32 -0.48 10.30
N ASP A 190 11.14 -0.71 11.30
CA ASP A 190 11.37 0.18 12.45
C ASP A 190 12.67 0.97 12.32
#